data_ddb7ee7ba8930417888d0ad1d31a19c7
#
_entry.id   ddb7ee7ba8930417888d0ad1d31a19c7
#
_cell.length_a   1.000
_cell.length_b   1.000
_cell.length_c   1.000
_cell.angle_alpha   90.00
_cell.angle_beta   90.00
_cell.angle_gamma   90.00
#
_symmetry.space_group_name_H-M   'P 1'
#
loop_
_entity.id
_entity.type
_entity.pdbx_description
1 polymer ?
#
loop_
_entity_poly.entity_id
_entity_poly.type
_entity_poly.pdbx_seq_one_letter_code
_entity_poly.pdbx_strand_id
1 'polypeptide(L)'
;MARSLRLARWPLLPSEATSDAAVLLRARGVRAFGDGFVSVLLPLHLTTLGFDGFQIGAVATATLLGSAVLTLLVGFVAYRLGRQLLLLRASLLMIATGLGFAFVHDFWPLLVVAFVGTLNPSSGDVSVFLPTEQALLPQTVSDRQRTALFARYSLVGSLVAAAGALTAGLPELVADETGLSLAETLDGMFLLYALLGLVVLLLYRGLSPAIEPEANTAAAPLTTSKGIVTKLAALFSLDSFGSGLVVQSLLALWLFQRFEVSVATVGVIFFWTGVLSAFSALAAARIANHIGLLKTAVFTHLPANLFLILTPFMPTVELAVAFLLLRSALSQMDVPVRNSYVMAVVSPAERPAAASVTAVPKSLAAALGPLLSGWLFSLSVFGWPLVIAGTLKGVYDVLLLLMFKSVRPPEEGERHPDAPT
;
A
#
# COMPACT_ATOMS: atom_id res chain seq x y z
N MET A 1 39.55 10.01 -10.41
CA MET A 1 39.27 11.30 -9.76
C MET A 1 37.74 11.52 -9.85
N ALA A 2 36.97 10.86 -8.99
CA ALA A 2 35.52 10.94 -8.97
C ALA A 2 35.12 12.10 -8.05
N ARG A 3 34.55 13.16 -8.61
CA ARG A 3 33.93 14.25 -7.86
C ARG A 3 32.77 13.67 -7.04
N SER A 4 32.99 13.46 -5.75
CA SER A 4 31.93 13.32 -4.78
C SER A 4 31.13 14.60 -4.76
N LEU A 5 30.03 14.66 -5.52
CA LEU A 5 28.98 15.62 -5.28
C LEU A 5 28.54 15.38 -3.83
N ARG A 6 28.97 16.25 -2.93
CA ARG A 6 28.42 16.35 -1.57
C ARG A 6 26.95 16.74 -1.76
N LEU A 7 26.09 15.72 -1.94
CA LEU A 7 24.65 15.91 -1.88
C LEU A 7 24.35 16.51 -0.51
N ALA A 8 23.80 17.73 -0.52
CA ALA A 8 23.37 18.42 0.68
C ALA A 8 22.65 17.40 1.59
N ARG A 9 23.06 17.34 2.87
CA ARG A 9 22.48 16.44 3.86
C ARG A 9 20.97 16.67 3.88
N TRP A 10 20.23 15.72 3.33
CA TRP A 10 18.78 15.82 3.31
C TRP A 10 18.29 15.70 4.77
N PRO A 11 17.53 16.66 5.30
CA PRO A 11 17.15 16.67 6.73
C PRO A 11 16.35 15.44 7.14
N LEU A 12 15.79 14.71 6.15
CA LEU A 12 15.04 13.47 6.37
C LEU A 12 15.92 12.22 6.48
N LEU A 13 17.26 12.30 6.33
CA LEU A 13 18.13 11.14 6.46
C LEU A 13 18.75 11.06 7.87
N PRO A 14 18.94 9.83 8.41
CA PRO A 14 19.79 9.61 9.58
C PRO A 14 21.22 10.12 9.31
N SER A 15 21.92 10.51 10.39
CA SER A 15 23.26 11.15 10.27
C SER A 15 24.33 10.26 9.62
N GLU A 16 24.17 8.94 9.71
CA GLU A 16 25.11 7.92 9.20
C GLU A 16 24.62 7.26 7.91
N ALA A 17 23.54 7.75 7.31
CA ALA A 17 22.98 7.14 6.10
C ALA A 17 23.90 7.36 4.89
N THR A 18 24.04 6.29 4.08
CA THR A 18 24.77 6.35 2.81
C THR A 18 24.00 7.15 1.76
N SER A 19 24.66 7.50 0.64
CA SER A 19 24.00 8.12 -0.52
C SER A 19 22.88 7.27 -1.09
N ASP A 20 22.99 5.95 -0.97
CA ASP A 20 21.98 4.99 -1.48
C ASP A 20 20.66 5.10 -0.72
N ALA A 21 20.69 5.39 0.59
CA ALA A 21 19.47 5.68 1.35
C ALA A 21 18.70 6.88 0.76
N ALA A 22 19.43 7.93 0.35
CA ALA A 22 18.81 9.09 -0.29
C ALA A 22 18.17 8.74 -1.63
N VAL A 23 18.83 7.90 -2.43
CA VAL A 23 18.30 7.42 -3.72
C VAL A 23 17.01 6.63 -3.50
N LEU A 24 17.01 5.66 -2.57
CA LEU A 24 15.85 4.84 -2.25
C LEU A 24 14.67 5.69 -1.74
N LEU A 25 14.91 6.66 -0.83
CA LEU A 25 13.84 7.53 -0.34
C LEU A 25 13.27 8.44 -1.43
N ARG A 26 14.12 8.99 -2.33
CA ARG A 26 13.66 9.80 -3.45
C ARG A 26 12.85 8.98 -4.45
N ALA A 27 13.33 7.80 -4.83
CA ALA A 27 12.63 6.89 -5.71
C ALA A 27 11.26 6.50 -5.12
N ARG A 28 11.22 6.20 -3.81
CA ARG A 28 9.98 5.97 -3.08
C ARG A 28 9.01 7.14 -3.17
N GLY A 29 9.50 8.37 -2.94
CA GLY A 29 8.68 9.59 -3.05
C GLY A 29 8.12 9.79 -4.46
N VAL A 30 8.97 9.69 -5.50
CA VAL A 30 8.54 9.87 -6.90
C VAL A 30 7.45 8.85 -7.28
N ARG A 31 7.63 7.57 -6.93
CA ARG A 31 6.61 6.54 -7.17
C ARG A 31 5.33 6.79 -6.39
N ALA A 32 5.45 7.12 -5.11
CA ALA A 32 4.31 7.40 -4.26
C ALA A 32 3.46 8.58 -4.77
N PHE A 33 4.11 9.61 -5.35
CA PHE A 33 3.39 10.71 -6.00
C PHE A 33 2.53 10.20 -7.17
N GLY A 34 3.11 9.36 -8.03
CA GLY A 34 2.39 8.72 -9.14
C GLY A 34 1.23 7.84 -8.67
N ASP A 35 1.49 6.97 -7.68
CA ASP A 35 0.46 6.10 -7.07
C ASP A 35 -0.69 6.93 -6.48
N GLY A 36 -0.39 8.09 -5.90
CA GLY A 36 -1.37 8.99 -5.29
C GLY A 36 -2.41 9.49 -6.28
N PHE A 37 -1.99 10.10 -7.40
CA PHE A 37 -2.97 10.59 -8.39
C PHE A 37 -3.60 9.45 -9.20
N VAL A 38 -2.85 8.40 -9.53
CA VAL A 38 -3.38 7.25 -10.26
C VAL A 38 -4.52 6.57 -9.48
N SER A 39 -4.40 6.42 -8.16
CA SER A 39 -5.45 5.80 -7.36
C SER A 39 -6.79 6.55 -7.40
N VAL A 40 -6.78 7.86 -7.69
CA VAL A 40 -8.00 8.68 -7.89
C VAL A 40 -8.44 8.65 -9.36
N LEU A 41 -7.48 8.80 -10.29
CA LEU A 41 -7.79 8.99 -11.72
C LEU A 41 -8.09 7.68 -12.45
N LEU A 42 -7.58 6.54 -11.98
CA LEU A 42 -7.79 5.26 -12.64
C LEU A 42 -9.27 4.94 -12.88
N PRO A 43 -10.17 4.97 -11.88
CA PRO A 43 -11.58 4.67 -12.14
C PRO A 43 -12.24 5.69 -13.05
N LEU A 44 -11.88 6.96 -12.97
CA LEU A 44 -12.40 8.00 -13.85
C LEU A 44 -11.96 7.75 -15.30
N HIS A 45 -10.67 7.50 -15.53
CA HIS A 45 -10.14 7.19 -16.85
C HIS A 45 -10.85 5.97 -17.46
N LEU A 46 -11.01 4.88 -16.71
CA LEU A 46 -11.73 3.70 -17.19
C LEU A 46 -13.22 3.98 -17.47
N THR A 47 -13.85 4.86 -16.69
CA THR A 47 -15.24 5.30 -16.93
C THR A 47 -15.33 6.13 -18.23
N THR A 48 -14.37 7.03 -18.51
CA THR A 48 -14.35 7.79 -19.77
C THR A 48 -14.12 6.90 -21.00
N LEU A 49 -13.47 5.74 -20.84
CA LEU A 49 -13.37 4.72 -21.88
C LEU A 49 -14.65 3.88 -22.05
N GLY A 50 -15.69 4.14 -21.24
CA GLY A 50 -16.98 3.43 -21.31
C GLY A 50 -17.01 2.12 -20.54
N PHE A 51 -16.04 1.85 -19.67
CA PHE A 51 -16.01 0.62 -18.87
C PHE A 51 -17.02 0.69 -17.71
N ASP A 52 -17.71 -0.41 -17.50
CA ASP A 52 -18.64 -0.56 -16.37
C ASP A 52 -17.91 -0.88 -15.05
N GLY A 53 -18.66 -0.89 -13.95
CA GLY A 53 -18.10 -1.15 -12.61
C GLY A 53 -17.38 -2.50 -12.52
N PHE A 54 -17.89 -3.55 -13.19
CA PHE A 54 -17.26 -4.87 -13.21
C PHE A 54 -15.92 -4.84 -13.94
N GLN A 55 -15.85 -4.19 -15.09
CA GLN A 55 -14.62 -4.03 -15.87
C GLN A 55 -13.56 -3.23 -15.11
N ILE A 56 -13.96 -2.15 -14.42
CA ILE A 56 -13.09 -1.35 -13.55
C ILE A 56 -12.55 -2.21 -12.40
N GLY A 57 -13.40 -3.00 -11.76
CA GLY A 57 -13.00 -3.95 -10.73
C GLY A 57 -12.06 -5.03 -11.25
N ALA A 58 -12.28 -5.53 -12.48
CA ALA A 58 -11.41 -6.51 -13.13
C ALA A 58 -10.00 -5.93 -13.41
N VAL A 59 -9.91 -4.68 -13.89
CA VAL A 59 -8.62 -3.98 -14.08
C VAL A 59 -7.91 -3.81 -12.74
N ALA A 60 -8.58 -3.36 -11.69
CA ALA A 60 -7.99 -3.23 -10.35
C ALA A 60 -7.54 -4.58 -9.78
N THR A 61 -8.30 -5.66 -10.01
CA THR A 61 -7.91 -7.03 -9.65
C THR A 61 -6.67 -7.48 -10.43
N ALA A 62 -6.63 -7.23 -11.74
CA ALA A 62 -5.50 -7.58 -12.58
C ALA A 62 -4.21 -6.90 -12.11
N THR A 63 -4.26 -5.61 -11.73
CA THR A 63 -3.09 -4.88 -11.21
C THR A 63 -2.58 -5.48 -9.90
N LEU A 64 -3.46 -5.78 -8.95
CA LEU A 64 -3.07 -6.37 -7.66
C LEU A 64 -2.56 -7.81 -7.80
N LEU A 65 -3.24 -8.62 -8.61
CA LEU A 65 -2.84 -10.00 -8.86
C LEU A 65 -1.50 -10.06 -9.60
N GLY A 66 -1.33 -9.23 -10.63
CA GLY A 66 -0.09 -9.12 -11.38
C GLY A 66 1.07 -8.66 -10.48
N SER A 67 0.85 -7.67 -9.62
CA SER A 67 1.83 -7.23 -8.64
C SER A 67 2.21 -8.34 -7.65
N ALA A 68 1.25 -9.13 -7.18
CA ALA A 68 1.52 -10.29 -6.31
C ALA A 68 2.37 -11.35 -7.03
N VAL A 69 2.03 -11.67 -8.29
CA VAL A 69 2.78 -12.62 -9.12
C VAL A 69 4.20 -12.11 -9.40
N LEU A 70 4.35 -10.84 -9.80
CA LEU A 70 5.67 -10.23 -10.03
C LEU A 70 6.52 -10.22 -8.77
N THR A 71 5.94 -9.93 -7.61
CA THR A 71 6.64 -9.97 -6.32
C THR A 71 7.15 -11.37 -5.99
N LEU A 72 6.33 -12.40 -6.23
CA LEU A 72 6.73 -13.79 -6.06
C LEU A 72 7.86 -14.17 -7.03
N LEU A 73 7.74 -13.84 -8.31
CA LEU A 73 8.77 -14.09 -9.32
C LEU A 73 10.10 -13.41 -8.95
N VAL A 74 10.04 -12.15 -8.51
CA VAL A 74 11.24 -11.43 -8.04
C VAL A 74 11.85 -12.14 -6.85
N GLY A 75 11.06 -12.63 -5.89
CA GLY A 75 11.58 -13.41 -4.76
C GLY A 75 12.40 -14.65 -5.18
N PHE A 76 11.99 -15.33 -6.25
CA PHE A 76 12.70 -16.49 -6.80
C PHE A 76 13.95 -16.14 -7.64
N VAL A 77 13.99 -14.95 -8.23
CA VAL A 77 15.02 -14.57 -9.21
C VAL A 77 16.03 -13.56 -8.63
N ALA A 78 15.70 -12.89 -7.52
CA ALA A 78 16.52 -11.83 -6.93
C ALA A 78 17.97 -12.25 -6.63
N TYR A 79 18.17 -13.49 -6.21
CA TYR A 79 19.50 -14.00 -5.91
C TYR A 79 20.38 -14.21 -7.16
N ARG A 80 19.77 -14.32 -8.37
CA ARG A 80 20.50 -14.52 -9.64
C ARG A 80 20.77 -13.23 -10.38
N LEU A 81 19.86 -12.26 -10.30
CA LEU A 81 19.88 -11.07 -11.16
C LEU A 81 20.48 -9.83 -10.50
N GLY A 82 20.63 -9.81 -9.18
CA GLY A 82 20.96 -8.60 -8.44
C GLY A 82 19.73 -7.67 -8.26
N ARG A 83 19.70 -6.99 -7.14
CA ARG A 83 18.55 -6.17 -6.72
C ARG A 83 18.45 -4.87 -7.50
N GLN A 84 19.62 -4.25 -7.82
CA GLN A 84 19.64 -3.05 -8.65
C GLN A 84 19.05 -3.32 -10.03
N LEU A 85 19.43 -4.41 -10.71
CA LEU A 85 18.89 -4.76 -12.02
C LEU A 85 17.38 -5.01 -11.98
N LEU A 86 16.87 -5.61 -10.89
CA LEU A 86 15.43 -5.81 -10.70
C LEU A 86 14.70 -4.47 -10.59
N LEU A 87 15.22 -3.50 -9.81
CA LEU A 87 14.67 -2.16 -9.70
C LEU A 87 14.67 -1.42 -11.04
N LEU A 88 15.73 -1.54 -11.83
CA LEU A 88 15.80 -0.95 -13.19
C LEU A 88 14.74 -1.56 -14.12
N ARG A 89 14.58 -2.89 -14.12
CA ARG A 89 13.54 -3.57 -14.90
C ARG A 89 12.13 -3.19 -14.46
N ALA A 90 11.89 -3.10 -13.15
CA ALA A 90 10.62 -2.63 -12.61
C ALA A 90 10.31 -1.18 -13.04
N SER A 91 11.34 -0.32 -13.11
CA SER A 91 11.18 1.07 -13.60
C SER A 91 10.84 1.13 -15.08
N LEU A 92 11.46 0.28 -15.91
CA LEU A 92 11.08 0.14 -17.32
C LEU A 92 9.63 -0.34 -17.48
N LEU A 93 9.23 -1.28 -16.62
CA LEU A 93 7.84 -1.76 -16.59
C LEU A 93 6.88 -0.66 -16.16
N MET A 94 7.26 0.21 -15.20
CA MET A 94 6.48 1.39 -14.82
C MET A 94 6.28 2.36 -16.00
N ILE A 95 7.34 2.62 -16.77
CA ILE A 95 7.25 3.42 -18.01
C ILE A 95 6.27 2.77 -18.99
N ALA A 96 6.44 1.48 -19.28
CA ALA A 96 5.57 0.74 -20.18
C ALA A 96 4.10 0.71 -19.72
N THR A 97 3.88 0.62 -18.40
CA THR A 97 2.53 0.69 -17.81
C THR A 97 1.88 2.05 -18.05
N GLY A 98 2.60 3.15 -17.79
CA GLY A 98 2.08 4.49 -18.03
C GLY A 98 1.74 4.73 -19.50
N LEU A 99 2.65 4.33 -20.43
CA LEU A 99 2.38 4.39 -21.88
C LEU A 99 1.20 3.49 -22.28
N GLY A 100 1.10 2.30 -21.69
CA GLY A 100 -0.01 1.39 -21.97
C GLY A 100 -1.35 2.00 -21.58
N PHE A 101 -1.50 2.58 -20.40
CA PHE A 101 -2.74 3.24 -20.00
C PHE A 101 -3.04 4.53 -20.78
N ALA A 102 -2.03 5.23 -21.31
CA ALA A 102 -2.23 6.41 -22.12
C ALA A 102 -2.67 6.12 -23.56
N PHE A 103 -2.33 4.95 -24.12
CA PHE A 103 -2.55 4.67 -25.56
C PHE A 103 -3.41 3.44 -25.84
N VAL A 104 -3.71 2.62 -24.83
CA VAL A 104 -4.52 1.41 -24.98
C VAL A 104 -5.89 1.66 -24.36
N HIS A 105 -6.92 1.71 -25.21
CA HIS A 105 -8.29 2.06 -24.80
C HIS A 105 -9.25 0.86 -24.82
N ASP A 106 -8.85 -0.29 -25.39
CA ASP A 106 -9.66 -1.49 -25.41
C ASP A 106 -9.47 -2.32 -24.13
N PHE A 107 -10.56 -2.89 -23.63
CA PHE A 107 -10.60 -3.59 -22.35
C PHE A 107 -9.58 -4.73 -22.23
N TRP A 108 -9.54 -5.67 -23.21
CA TRP A 108 -8.69 -6.84 -23.10
C TRP A 108 -7.19 -6.54 -23.15
N PRO A 109 -6.70 -5.72 -24.10
CA PRO A 109 -5.30 -5.30 -24.07
C PRO A 109 -4.95 -4.53 -22.79
N LEU A 110 -5.85 -3.63 -22.32
CA LEU A 110 -5.63 -2.86 -21.10
C LEU A 110 -5.58 -3.75 -19.85
N LEU A 111 -6.39 -4.81 -19.80
CA LEU A 111 -6.34 -5.81 -18.74
C LEU A 111 -4.97 -6.51 -18.66
N VAL A 112 -4.37 -6.81 -19.85
CA VAL A 112 -3.01 -7.37 -19.90
C VAL A 112 -1.98 -6.35 -19.44
N VAL A 113 -2.08 -5.07 -19.83
CA VAL A 113 -1.21 -3.99 -19.34
C VAL A 113 -1.33 -3.85 -17.84
N ALA A 114 -2.54 -3.91 -17.30
CA ALA A 114 -2.81 -3.84 -15.87
C ALA A 114 -2.18 -5.02 -15.10
N PHE A 115 -2.31 -6.23 -15.62
CA PHE A 115 -1.78 -7.45 -14.98
C PHE A 115 -0.25 -7.49 -15.00
N VAL A 116 0.39 -7.14 -16.12
CA VAL A 116 1.86 -7.17 -16.23
C VAL A 116 2.49 -5.92 -15.58
N GLY A 117 1.75 -4.83 -15.50
CA GLY A 117 2.22 -3.52 -15.10
C GLY A 117 2.53 -3.36 -13.61
N THR A 118 2.92 -2.14 -13.25
CA THR A 118 3.28 -1.77 -11.87
C THR A 118 2.32 -0.74 -11.27
N LEU A 119 1.19 -0.48 -11.93
CA LEU A 119 0.21 0.48 -11.46
C LEU A 119 -0.37 0.06 -10.10
N ASN A 120 -0.63 1.01 -9.22
CA ASN A 120 -1.15 0.71 -7.89
C ASN A 120 -2.53 1.35 -7.69
N PRO A 121 -3.61 0.57 -7.63
CA PRO A 121 -4.97 1.08 -7.41
C PRO A 121 -5.26 1.42 -5.95
N SER A 122 -4.31 1.18 -5.05
CA SER A 122 -4.45 1.43 -3.62
C SER A 122 -3.42 2.46 -3.13
N SER A 123 -3.71 3.13 -2.02
CA SER A 123 -2.78 4.07 -1.38
C SER A 123 -1.61 3.40 -0.67
N GLY A 124 -1.64 2.07 -0.52
CA GLY A 124 -0.56 1.27 0.03
C GLY A 124 0.48 0.93 -1.02
N ASP A 125 1.69 0.58 -0.60
CA ASP A 125 2.71 0.10 -1.53
C ASP A 125 2.50 -1.39 -1.80
N VAL A 126 1.76 -1.70 -2.85
CA VAL A 126 1.57 -3.05 -3.37
C VAL A 126 2.30 -3.13 -4.70
N SER A 127 3.63 -3.15 -4.66
CA SER A 127 4.43 -3.16 -5.88
C SER A 127 5.66 -4.05 -5.76
N VAL A 128 6.20 -4.46 -6.89
CA VAL A 128 7.47 -5.22 -7.01
C VAL A 128 8.67 -4.46 -6.42
N PHE A 129 8.58 -3.14 -6.31
CA PHE A 129 9.64 -2.30 -5.76
C PHE A 129 9.81 -2.48 -4.25
N LEU A 130 8.71 -2.53 -3.49
CA LEU A 130 8.72 -2.51 -2.04
C LEU A 130 9.60 -3.60 -1.41
N PRO A 131 9.44 -4.90 -1.72
CA PRO A 131 10.25 -5.94 -1.11
C PRO A 131 11.72 -5.81 -1.49
N THR A 132 12.02 -5.36 -2.72
CA THR A 132 13.39 -5.16 -3.19
C THR A 132 14.07 -3.99 -2.46
N GLU A 133 13.38 -2.83 -2.34
CA GLU A 133 13.90 -1.68 -1.60
C GLU A 133 14.04 -1.97 -0.10
N GLN A 134 13.05 -2.63 0.52
CA GLN A 134 13.11 -2.99 1.94
C GLN A 134 14.26 -3.96 2.26
N ALA A 135 14.66 -4.77 1.29
CA ALA A 135 15.83 -5.64 1.44
C ALA A 135 17.17 -4.88 1.30
N LEU A 136 17.18 -3.72 0.66
CA LEU A 136 18.35 -2.85 0.48
C LEU A 136 18.50 -1.82 1.61
N LEU A 137 17.41 -1.28 2.13
CA LEU A 137 17.40 -0.23 3.16
C LEU A 137 18.28 -0.54 4.38
N PRO A 138 18.28 -1.76 4.98
CA PRO A 138 19.10 -2.05 6.16
C PRO A 138 20.60 -1.90 5.93
N GLN A 139 21.06 -2.00 4.68
CA GLN A 139 22.48 -1.92 4.33
C GLN A 139 22.97 -0.48 4.17
N THR A 140 22.05 0.48 4.18
CA THR A 140 22.37 1.89 3.97
C THR A 140 22.57 2.67 5.27
N VAL A 141 22.37 2.04 6.44
CA VAL A 141 22.51 2.65 7.77
C VAL A 141 23.03 1.63 8.78
N SER A 142 23.54 2.12 9.93
CA SER A 142 23.86 1.26 11.07
C SER A 142 22.61 0.63 11.69
N ASP A 143 22.76 -0.50 12.39
CA ASP A 143 21.66 -1.26 13.02
C ASP A 143 20.77 -0.39 13.92
N ARG A 144 21.37 0.56 14.65
CA ARG A 144 20.66 1.48 15.54
C ARG A 144 19.71 2.43 14.81
N GLN A 145 19.98 2.71 13.54
CA GLN A 145 19.21 3.67 12.75
C GLN A 145 18.21 3.02 11.78
N ARG A 146 18.19 1.69 11.68
CA ARG A 146 17.30 0.94 10.77
C ARG A 146 15.83 1.31 10.99
N THR A 147 15.34 1.22 12.22
CA THR A 147 13.94 1.53 12.55
C THR A 147 13.57 2.96 12.14
N ALA A 148 14.46 3.92 12.40
CA ALA A 148 14.24 5.32 12.03
C ALA A 148 14.20 5.51 10.50
N LEU A 149 15.03 4.77 9.74
CA LEU A 149 15.02 4.82 8.27
C LEU A 149 13.73 4.23 7.69
N PHE A 150 13.29 3.06 8.19
CA PHE A 150 12.02 2.45 7.76
C PHE A 150 10.81 3.34 8.07
N ALA A 151 10.79 3.98 9.25
CA ALA A 151 9.73 4.93 9.60
C ALA A 151 9.69 6.12 8.63
N ARG A 152 10.84 6.67 8.26
CA ARG A 152 10.95 7.78 7.29
C ARG A 152 10.56 7.33 5.88
N TYR A 153 10.96 6.14 5.46
CA TYR A 153 10.58 5.55 4.19
C TYR A 153 9.06 5.41 4.06
N SER A 154 8.40 4.91 5.11
CA SER A 154 6.94 4.78 5.15
C SER A 154 6.26 6.14 5.17
N LEU A 155 6.76 7.09 5.97
CA LEU A 155 6.22 8.44 6.08
C LEU A 155 6.32 9.21 4.75
N VAL A 156 7.49 9.15 4.08
CA VAL A 156 7.68 9.74 2.75
C VAL A 156 6.68 9.13 1.76
N GLY A 157 6.55 7.81 1.74
CA GLY A 157 5.59 7.14 0.88
C GLY A 157 4.16 7.62 1.09
N SER A 158 3.69 7.65 2.34
CA SER A 158 2.31 8.03 2.65
C SER A 158 2.02 9.52 2.39
N LEU A 159 2.90 10.41 2.83
CA LEU A 159 2.67 11.86 2.68
C LEU A 159 2.80 12.31 1.22
N VAL A 160 3.75 11.74 0.47
CA VAL A 160 3.92 12.10 -0.94
C VAL A 160 2.81 11.49 -1.81
N ALA A 161 2.31 10.30 -1.48
CA ALA A 161 1.10 9.76 -2.11
C ALA A 161 -0.13 10.64 -1.84
N ALA A 162 -0.29 11.11 -0.60
CA ALA A 162 -1.35 12.07 -0.26
C ALA A 162 -1.22 13.36 -1.11
N ALA A 163 0.00 13.91 -1.24
CA ALA A 163 0.24 15.07 -2.10
C ALA A 163 -0.05 14.78 -3.59
N GLY A 164 0.27 13.56 -4.07
CA GLY A 164 -0.09 13.11 -5.41
C GLY A 164 -1.60 13.08 -5.65
N ALA A 165 -2.39 12.66 -4.65
CA ALA A 165 -3.84 12.65 -4.75
C ALA A 165 -4.44 14.06 -4.98
N LEU A 166 -3.83 15.13 -4.43
CA LEU A 166 -4.28 16.51 -4.69
C LEU A 166 -4.15 16.91 -6.17
N THR A 167 -3.20 16.34 -6.89
CA THR A 167 -2.99 16.65 -8.32
C THR A 167 -4.01 15.97 -9.23
N ALA A 168 -4.88 15.13 -8.68
CA ALA A 168 -5.94 14.47 -9.45
C ALA A 168 -6.97 15.45 -10.05
N GLY A 169 -7.10 16.66 -9.52
CA GLY A 169 -7.95 17.71 -10.12
C GLY A 169 -7.33 18.40 -11.35
N LEU A 170 -6.05 18.20 -11.64
CA LEU A 170 -5.37 18.86 -12.76
C LEU A 170 -5.98 18.56 -14.15
N PRO A 171 -6.41 17.32 -14.48
CA PRO A 171 -7.02 17.04 -15.78
C PRO A 171 -8.25 17.90 -16.09
N GLU A 172 -9.14 18.09 -15.11
CA GLU A 172 -10.33 18.94 -15.26
C GLU A 172 -9.91 20.40 -15.53
N LEU A 173 -8.98 20.94 -14.74
CA LEU A 173 -8.49 22.31 -14.90
C LEU A 173 -7.82 22.54 -16.26
N VAL A 174 -6.99 21.58 -16.71
CA VAL A 174 -6.31 21.68 -18.01
C VAL A 174 -7.33 21.58 -19.15
N ALA A 175 -8.33 20.69 -19.04
CA ALA A 175 -9.38 20.57 -20.04
C ALA A 175 -10.16 21.89 -20.21
N ASP A 176 -10.55 22.52 -19.10
CA ASP A 176 -11.29 23.79 -19.07
C ASP A 176 -10.50 24.96 -19.67
N GLU A 177 -9.19 25.01 -19.42
CA GLU A 177 -8.35 26.13 -19.89
C GLU A 177 -7.84 25.94 -21.34
N THR A 178 -7.62 24.70 -21.79
CA THR A 178 -6.99 24.42 -23.09
C THR A 178 -7.99 24.01 -24.18
N GLY A 179 -9.21 23.64 -23.80
CA GLY A 179 -10.21 23.09 -24.72
C GLY A 179 -9.95 21.63 -25.13
N LEU A 180 -8.96 20.95 -24.51
CA LEU A 180 -8.76 19.52 -24.67
C LEU A 180 -9.91 18.74 -24.02
N SER A 181 -10.20 17.55 -24.52
CA SER A 181 -11.16 16.68 -23.85
C SER A 181 -10.61 16.16 -22.52
N LEU A 182 -11.51 15.82 -21.60
CA LEU A 182 -11.12 15.21 -20.32
C LEU A 182 -10.34 13.89 -20.54
N ALA A 183 -10.69 13.11 -21.57
CA ALA A 183 -9.98 11.89 -21.91
C ALA A 183 -8.51 12.15 -22.27
N GLU A 184 -8.24 13.14 -23.15
CA GLU A 184 -6.87 13.51 -23.54
C GLU A 184 -6.05 14.00 -22.35
N THR A 185 -6.65 14.76 -21.44
CA THR A 185 -5.95 15.24 -20.23
C THR A 185 -5.68 14.11 -19.23
N LEU A 186 -6.57 13.11 -19.13
CA LEU A 186 -6.35 11.88 -18.35
C LEU A 186 -5.22 11.04 -18.95
N ASP A 187 -5.17 10.85 -20.28
CA ASP A 187 -4.04 10.19 -20.97
C ASP A 187 -2.72 10.91 -20.66
N GLY A 188 -2.73 12.25 -20.62
CA GLY A 188 -1.60 13.08 -20.20
C GLY A 188 -1.10 12.75 -18.79
N MET A 189 -1.98 12.42 -17.85
CA MET A 189 -1.57 12.00 -16.49
C MET A 189 -0.92 10.61 -16.50
N PHE A 190 -1.33 9.69 -17.34
CA PHE A 190 -0.62 8.41 -17.49
C PHE A 190 0.72 8.58 -18.20
N LEU A 191 0.87 9.53 -19.12
CA LEU A 191 2.18 9.93 -19.64
C LEU A 191 3.08 10.54 -18.56
N LEU A 192 2.52 11.35 -17.65
CA LEU A 192 3.25 11.83 -16.46
C LEU A 192 3.70 10.65 -15.60
N TYR A 193 2.86 9.63 -15.39
CA TYR A 193 3.25 8.41 -14.66
C TYR A 193 4.43 7.69 -15.34
N ALA A 194 4.43 7.59 -16.68
CA ALA A 194 5.57 7.05 -17.43
C ALA A 194 6.83 7.91 -17.25
N LEU A 195 6.72 9.23 -17.26
CA LEU A 195 7.84 10.15 -17.01
C LEU A 195 8.40 9.99 -15.60
N LEU A 196 7.54 9.84 -14.58
CA LEU A 196 7.97 9.53 -13.23
C LEU A 196 8.74 8.19 -13.18
N GLY A 197 8.29 7.19 -13.94
CA GLY A 197 9.01 5.92 -14.11
C GLY A 197 10.43 6.12 -14.68
N LEU A 198 10.60 7.05 -15.65
CA LEU A 198 11.92 7.42 -16.17
C LEU A 198 12.79 8.09 -15.09
N VAL A 199 12.22 8.99 -14.31
CA VAL A 199 12.95 9.61 -13.17
C VAL A 199 13.40 8.55 -12.18
N VAL A 200 12.54 7.59 -11.83
CA VAL A 200 12.85 6.47 -10.93
C VAL A 200 13.97 5.59 -11.52
N LEU A 201 13.93 5.30 -12.82
CA LEU A 201 14.97 4.57 -13.53
C LEU A 201 16.33 5.27 -13.41
N LEU A 202 16.37 6.59 -13.62
CA LEU A 202 17.59 7.39 -13.52
C LEU A 202 18.12 7.42 -12.07
N LEU A 203 17.24 7.50 -11.08
CA LEU A 203 17.60 7.43 -9.66
C LEU A 203 18.27 6.09 -9.33
N TYR A 204 17.68 4.96 -9.73
CA TYR A 204 18.24 3.63 -9.42
C TYR A 204 19.54 3.33 -10.17
N ARG A 205 19.80 3.95 -11.31
CA ARG A 205 21.13 3.90 -11.95
C ARG A 205 22.22 4.49 -11.06
N GLY A 206 21.87 5.39 -10.15
CA GLY A 206 22.81 6.01 -9.21
C GLY A 206 23.09 5.18 -7.95
N LEU A 207 22.48 4.01 -7.77
CA LEU A 207 22.80 3.09 -6.67
C LEU A 207 24.21 2.54 -6.82
N SER A 208 24.93 2.44 -5.69
CA SER A 208 26.29 1.90 -5.69
C SER A 208 26.27 0.36 -5.79
N PRO A 209 27.29 -0.26 -6.39
CA PRO A 209 27.41 -1.73 -6.41
C PRO A 209 27.53 -2.35 -5.02
N ALA A 210 27.97 -1.56 -4.01
CA ALA A 210 28.11 -2.01 -2.64
C ALA A 210 26.79 -2.28 -1.91
N ILE A 211 25.66 -1.89 -2.51
CA ILE A 211 24.33 -2.11 -1.90
C ILE A 211 23.82 -3.56 -2.08
N GLU A 212 24.43 -4.34 -2.99
CA GLU A 212 24.04 -5.73 -3.18
C GLU A 212 24.46 -6.55 -1.95
N PRO A 213 23.52 -7.24 -1.26
CA PRO A 213 23.85 -8.04 -0.10
C PRO A 213 24.67 -9.27 -0.49
N GLU A 214 25.57 -9.66 0.39
CA GLU A 214 26.22 -10.96 0.32
C GLU A 214 25.20 -12.09 0.38
N ALA A 215 25.50 -13.23 -0.27
CA ALA A 215 24.55 -14.34 -0.46
C ALA A 215 23.85 -14.74 0.84
N ASN A 216 22.53 -14.75 0.81
CA ASN A 216 21.67 -15.04 1.96
C ASN A 216 21.83 -16.48 2.45
N THR A 217 21.96 -16.66 3.76
CA THR A 217 21.73 -17.94 4.43
C THR A 217 20.28 -18.37 4.22
N ALA A 218 20.06 -19.61 3.80
CA ALA A 218 18.74 -20.19 3.61
C ALA A 218 17.89 -20.05 4.89
N ALA A 219 16.68 -19.55 4.76
CA ALA A 219 15.75 -19.46 5.88
C ALA A 219 15.41 -20.86 6.40
N ALA A 220 15.32 -21.01 7.73
CA ALA A 220 14.88 -22.27 8.32
C ALA A 220 13.40 -22.54 7.94
N PRO A 221 13.04 -23.79 7.62
CA PRO A 221 11.68 -24.16 7.33
C PRO A 221 10.78 -23.96 8.56
N LEU A 222 9.51 -23.61 8.32
CA LEU A 222 8.52 -23.42 9.37
C LEU A 222 8.13 -24.79 9.98
N THR A 223 8.48 -25.04 11.22
CA THR A 223 8.23 -26.30 11.94
C THR A 223 7.49 -26.07 13.24
N THR A 224 8.11 -25.44 14.22
CA THR A 224 7.58 -25.23 15.57
C THR A 224 6.41 -24.25 15.59
N SER A 225 6.50 -23.15 14.85
CA SER A 225 5.47 -22.10 14.82
C SER A 225 4.39 -22.30 13.75
N LYS A 226 4.40 -23.45 13.03
CA LYS A 226 3.51 -23.70 11.88
C LYS A 226 2.04 -23.48 12.19
N GLY A 227 1.54 -24.01 13.33
CA GLY A 227 0.13 -23.88 13.70
C GLY A 227 -0.32 -22.44 13.97
N ILE A 228 0.50 -21.65 14.65
CA ILE A 228 0.24 -20.24 14.91
C ILE A 228 0.27 -19.46 13.60
N VAL A 229 1.31 -19.63 12.79
CA VAL A 229 1.51 -18.91 11.54
C VAL A 229 0.39 -19.21 10.53
N THR A 230 -0.08 -20.45 10.43
CA THR A 230 -1.20 -20.80 9.54
C THR A 230 -2.51 -20.12 9.97
N LYS A 231 -2.80 -20.08 11.28
CA LYS A 231 -3.98 -19.37 11.81
C LYS A 231 -3.89 -17.86 11.54
N LEU A 232 -2.73 -17.26 11.76
CA LEU A 232 -2.49 -15.84 11.46
C LEU A 232 -2.59 -15.56 9.96
N ALA A 233 -2.06 -16.43 9.10
CA ALA A 233 -2.16 -16.29 7.65
C ALA A 233 -3.63 -16.30 7.18
N ALA A 234 -4.46 -17.20 7.73
CA ALA A 234 -5.88 -17.25 7.41
C ALA A 234 -6.63 -15.99 7.86
N LEU A 235 -6.38 -15.52 9.10
CA LEU A 235 -6.98 -14.29 9.62
C LEU A 235 -6.55 -13.06 8.82
N PHE A 236 -5.25 -12.93 8.51
CA PHE A 236 -4.75 -11.82 7.71
C PHE A 236 -5.26 -11.85 6.27
N SER A 237 -5.55 -13.04 5.72
CA SER A 237 -6.19 -13.15 4.41
C SER A 237 -7.62 -12.65 4.43
N LEU A 238 -8.37 -12.92 5.51
CA LEU A 238 -9.73 -12.39 5.70
C LEU A 238 -9.73 -10.85 5.76
N ASP A 239 -8.85 -10.25 6.58
CA ASP A 239 -8.67 -8.80 6.67
C ASP A 239 -8.28 -8.19 5.32
N SER A 240 -7.34 -8.85 4.62
CA SER A 240 -6.84 -8.35 3.33
C SER A 240 -7.85 -8.46 2.20
N PHE A 241 -8.69 -9.50 2.19
CA PHE A 241 -9.83 -9.58 1.26
C PHE A 241 -10.80 -8.42 1.51
N GLY A 242 -11.13 -8.12 2.78
CA GLY A 242 -11.89 -6.93 3.15
C GLY A 242 -11.23 -5.63 2.71
N SER A 243 -9.91 -5.53 2.81
CA SER A 243 -9.15 -4.36 2.31
C SER A 243 -9.22 -4.24 0.79
N GLY A 244 -9.17 -5.35 0.08
CA GLY A 244 -9.32 -5.43 -1.37
C GLY A 244 -10.67 -4.92 -1.87
N LEU A 245 -11.75 -5.10 -1.10
CA LEU A 245 -13.08 -4.57 -1.43
C LEU A 245 -13.12 -3.03 -1.47
N VAL A 246 -12.24 -2.37 -0.73
CA VAL A 246 -12.25 -0.90 -0.56
C VAL A 246 -10.90 -0.28 -0.92
N VAL A 247 -10.24 -0.80 -1.97
CA VAL A 247 -9.05 -0.14 -2.51
C VAL A 247 -9.37 1.29 -2.91
N GLN A 248 -8.39 2.17 -2.84
CA GLN A 248 -8.62 3.62 -2.99
C GLN A 248 -9.30 3.99 -4.30
N SER A 249 -8.94 3.34 -5.42
CA SER A 249 -9.57 3.58 -6.71
C SER A 249 -11.07 3.21 -6.73
N LEU A 250 -11.48 2.12 -6.08
CA LEU A 250 -12.89 1.76 -5.99
C LEU A 250 -13.67 2.63 -5.00
N LEU A 251 -13.00 3.12 -3.95
CA LEU A 251 -13.59 4.11 -3.06
C LEU A 251 -13.79 5.45 -3.77
N ALA A 252 -12.85 5.85 -4.66
CA ALA A 252 -13.02 7.00 -5.54
C ALA A 252 -14.22 6.81 -6.49
N LEU A 253 -14.31 5.65 -7.15
CA LEU A 253 -15.44 5.30 -8.01
C LEU A 253 -16.77 5.43 -7.26
N TRP A 254 -16.85 4.91 -6.03
CA TRP A 254 -18.04 5.01 -5.20
C TRP A 254 -18.42 6.45 -4.87
N LEU A 255 -17.45 7.31 -4.52
CA LEU A 255 -17.67 8.72 -4.25
C LEU A 255 -18.19 9.44 -5.49
N PHE A 256 -17.64 9.17 -6.68
CA PHE A 256 -18.12 9.73 -7.94
C PHE A 256 -19.54 9.29 -8.25
N GLN A 257 -19.85 8.01 -8.13
CA GLN A 257 -21.18 7.47 -8.48
C GLN A 257 -22.27 7.84 -7.47
N ARG A 258 -21.93 7.91 -6.18
CA ARG A 258 -22.90 8.10 -5.10
C ARG A 258 -23.23 9.57 -4.84
N PHE A 259 -22.24 10.46 -4.94
CA PHE A 259 -22.35 11.85 -4.53
C PHE A 259 -22.04 12.84 -5.67
N GLU A 260 -21.69 12.36 -6.84
CA GLU A 260 -21.40 13.18 -8.03
C GLU A 260 -20.35 14.30 -7.75
N VAL A 261 -19.39 14.03 -6.87
CA VAL A 261 -18.37 15.00 -6.48
C VAL A 261 -17.30 15.14 -7.56
N SER A 262 -16.67 16.32 -7.66
CA SER A 262 -15.57 16.57 -8.60
C SER A 262 -14.32 15.76 -8.24
N VAL A 263 -13.49 15.52 -9.24
CA VAL A 263 -12.22 14.79 -9.05
C VAL A 263 -11.30 15.53 -8.08
N ALA A 264 -11.27 16.86 -8.14
CA ALA A 264 -10.53 17.69 -7.21
C ALA A 264 -10.99 17.47 -5.75
N THR A 265 -12.31 17.35 -5.52
CA THR A 265 -12.85 17.05 -4.18
C THR A 265 -12.39 15.68 -3.68
N VAL A 266 -12.44 14.65 -4.52
CA VAL A 266 -11.95 13.31 -4.14
C VAL A 266 -10.45 13.34 -3.87
N GLY A 267 -9.67 14.09 -4.65
CA GLY A 267 -8.24 14.32 -4.40
C GLY A 267 -7.97 14.92 -3.02
N VAL A 268 -8.74 15.93 -2.61
CA VAL A 268 -8.66 16.56 -1.27
C VAL A 268 -9.04 15.57 -0.16
N ILE A 269 -10.10 14.80 -0.36
CA ILE A 269 -10.51 13.75 0.59
C ILE A 269 -9.37 12.76 0.80
N PHE A 270 -8.74 12.27 -0.29
CA PHE A 270 -7.67 11.29 -0.18
C PHE A 270 -6.35 11.89 0.32
N PHE A 271 -6.11 13.17 0.09
CA PHE A 271 -5.02 13.86 0.77
C PHE A 271 -5.18 13.79 2.29
N TRP A 272 -6.33 14.19 2.83
CA TRP A 272 -6.54 14.18 4.28
C TRP A 272 -6.61 12.79 4.86
N THR A 273 -7.22 11.82 4.18
CA THR A 273 -7.20 10.42 4.63
C THR A 273 -5.78 9.87 4.66
N GLY A 274 -4.94 10.19 3.67
CA GLY A 274 -3.53 9.80 3.63
C GLY A 274 -2.70 10.43 4.74
N VAL A 275 -2.87 11.72 5.00
CA VAL A 275 -2.22 12.44 6.12
C VAL A 275 -2.62 11.83 7.47
N LEU A 276 -3.92 11.64 7.72
CA LEU A 276 -4.41 11.03 8.96
C LEU A 276 -3.90 9.60 9.13
N SER A 277 -3.87 8.80 8.06
CA SER A 277 -3.32 7.44 8.06
C SER A 277 -1.83 7.42 8.42
N ALA A 278 -1.04 8.36 7.91
CA ALA A 278 0.38 8.48 8.25
C ALA A 278 0.60 8.79 9.74
N PHE A 279 -0.16 9.72 10.30
CA PHE A 279 -0.11 10.02 11.74
C PHE A 279 -0.66 8.88 12.60
N SER A 280 -1.70 8.18 12.15
CA SER A 280 -2.25 6.99 12.80
C SER A 280 -1.17 5.93 13.00
N ALA A 281 -0.42 5.59 11.95
CA ALA A 281 0.66 4.62 12.02
C ALA A 281 1.77 5.03 13.02
N LEU A 282 2.08 6.34 13.13
CA LEU A 282 3.06 6.85 14.10
C LEU A 282 2.57 6.76 15.54
N ALA A 283 1.26 6.95 15.79
CA ALA A 283 0.67 6.87 17.11
C ALA A 283 0.62 5.42 17.64
N ALA A 284 0.59 4.43 16.75
CA ALA A 284 0.45 3.02 17.08
C ALA A 284 1.46 2.51 18.13
N ALA A 285 2.74 2.88 17.96
CA ALA A 285 3.81 2.45 18.87
C ALA A 285 3.61 2.99 20.30
N ARG A 286 3.14 4.24 20.43
CA ARG A 286 2.87 4.83 21.75
C ARG A 286 1.72 4.11 22.45
N ILE A 287 0.63 3.85 21.72
CA ILE A 287 -0.54 3.15 22.27
C ILE A 287 -0.18 1.71 22.64
N ALA A 288 0.56 0.99 21.78
CA ALA A 288 0.98 -0.38 22.03
C ALA A 288 1.86 -0.52 23.30
N ASN A 289 2.64 0.50 23.62
CA ASN A 289 3.43 0.52 24.85
C ASN A 289 2.56 0.59 26.12
N HIS A 290 1.32 1.07 26.04
CA HIS A 290 0.42 1.22 27.18
C HIS A 290 -0.56 0.05 27.35
N ILE A 291 -1.14 -0.43 26.24
CA ILE A 291 -2.21 -1.45 26.29
C ILE A 291 -1.82 -2.79 25.67
N GLY A 292 -0.59 -2.90 25.15
CA GLY A 292 -0.08 -4.11 24.47
C GLY A 292 -0.40 -4.18 22.98
N LEU A 293 0.33 -5.05 22.26
CA LEU A 293 0.26 -5.15 20.80
C LEU A 293 -1.12 -5.63 20.33
N LEU A 294 -1.62 -6.74 20.86
CA LEU A 294 -2.88 -7.33 20.42
C LEU A 294 -4.08 -6.40 20.67
N LYS A 295 -4.13 -5.78 21.86
CA LYS A 295 -5.22 -4.85 22.20
C LYS A 295 -5.18 -3.61 21.34
N THR A 296 -4.00 -3.07 21.06
CA THR A 296 -3.86 -1.91 20.15
C THR A 296 -4.38 -2.25 18.77
N ALA A 297 -3.96 -3.39 18.18
CA ALA A 297 -4.45 -3.80 16.87
C ALA A 297 -5.98 -3.86 16.83
N VAL A 298 -6.63 -4.53 17.79
CA VAL A 298 -8.07 -4.75 17.76
C VAL A 298 -8.86 -3.49 18.12
N PHE A 299 -8.52 -2.81 19.22
CA PHE A 299 -9.34 -1.69 19.73
C PHE A 299 -9.21 -0.39 18.93
N THR A 300 -8.19 -0.25 18.09
CA THR A 300 -8.12 0.87 17.13
C THR A 300 -8.77 0.51 15.80
N HIS A 301 -8.66 -0.75 15.37
CA HIS A 301 -9.18 -1.20 14.08
C HIS A 301 -10.70 -1.44 14.11
N LEU A 302 -11.25 -1.96 15.19
CA LEU A 302 -12.68 -2.24 15.31
C LEU A 302 -13.57 -0.98 15.15
N PRO A 303 -13.29 0.17 15.81
CA PRO A 303 -14.02 1.42 15.55
C PRO A 303 -13.83 1.93 14.11
N ALA A 304 -12.63 1.79 13.54
CA ALA A 304 -12.39 2.16 12.14
C ALA A 304 -13.27 1.36 11.18
N ASN A 305 -13.47 0.06 11.44
CA ASN A 305 -14.35 -0.79 10.66
C ASN A 305 -15.84 -0.45 10.85
N LEU A 306 -16.24 -0.04 12.05
CA LEU A 306 -17.58 0.47 12.30
C LEU A 306 -17.84 1.75 11.49
N PHE A 307 -16.90 2.70 11.46
CA PHE A 307 -17.01 3.89 10.62
C PHE A 307 -17.11 3.53 9.14
N LEU A 308 -16.37 2.53 8.67
CA LEU A 308 -16.47 2.04 7.30
C LEU A 308 -17.86 1.49 6.97
N ILE A 309 -18.45 0.69 7.87
CA ILE A 309 -19.82 0.16 7.71
C ILE A 309 -20.84 1.29 7.66
N LEU A 310 -20.69 2.30 8.50
CA LEU A 310 -21.65 3.41 8.60
C LEU A 310 -21.55 4.39 7.43
N THR A 311 -20.41 4.51 6.78
CA THR A 311 -20.17 5.47 5.69
C THR A 311 -21.24 5.44 4.58
N PRO A 312 -21.68 4.29 4.02
CA PRO A 312 -22.68 4.26 2.96
C PRO A 312 -24.09 4.71 3.39
N PHE A 313 -24.38 4.67 4.70
CA PHE A 313 -25.66 5.08 5.24
C PHE A 313 -25.76 6.60 5.44
N MET A 314 -24.67 7.33 5.22
CA MET A 314 -24.67 8.77 5.39
C MET A 314 -25.44 9.46 4.26
N PRO A 315 -26.35 10.39 4.61
CA PRO A 315 -27.22 11.04 3.63
C PRO A 315 -26.48 12.10 2.81
N THR A 316 -25.38 12.66 3.29
CA THR A 316 -24.61 13.71 2.62
C THR A 316 -23.14 13.32 2.48
N VAL A 317 -22.45 13.93 1.51
CA VAL A 317 -21.03 13.69 1.27
C VAL A 317 -20.17 14.13 2.45
N GLU A 318 -20.51 15.23 3.13
CA GLU A 318 -19.76 15.77 4.26
C GLU A 318 -19.73 14.76 5.42
N LEU A 319 -20.88 14.14 5.72
CA LEU A 319 -20.97 13.10 6.75
C LEU A 319 -20.19 11.84 6.34
N ALA A 320 -20.33 11.39 5.09
CA ALA A 320 -19.58 10.24 4.58
C ALA A 320 -18.07 10.50 4.67
N VAL A 321 -17.60 11.69 4.28
CA VAL A 321 -16.21 12.12 4.38
C VAL A 321 -15.75 12.18 5.84
N ALA A 322 -16.57 12.72 6.75
CA ALA A 322 -16.23 12.74 8.18
C ALA A 322 -15.97 11.32 8.72
N PHE A 323 -16.81 10.34 8.35
CA PHE A 323 -16.62 8.93 8.74
C PHE A 323 -15.36 8.32 8.10
N LEU A 324 -15.06 8.63 6.84
CA LEU A 324 -13.82 8.20 6.18
C LEU A 324 -12.57 8.80 6.84
N LEU A 325 -12.61 10.06 7.26
CA LEU A 325 -11.51 10.71 7.98
C LEU A 325 -11.32 10.08 9.37
N LEU A 326 -12.40 9.87 10.14
CA LEU A 326 -12.36 9.19 11.43
C LEU A 326 -11.78 7.77 11.30
N ARG A 327 -12.24 7.03 10.29
CA ARG A 327 -11.67 5.72 9.95
C ARG A 327 -10.17 5.82 9.70
N SER A 328 -9.73 6.77 8.87
CA SER A 328 -8.33 6.91 8.47
C SER A 328 -7.41 7.26 9.63
N ALA A 329 -7.91 8.02 10.62
CA ALA A 329 -7.19 8.34 11.84
C ALA A 329 -6.90 7.11 12.73
N LEU A 330 -7.62 6.01 12.54
CA LEU A 330 -7.50 4.80 13.38
C LEU A 330 -6.97 3.58 12.60
N SER A 331 -7.24 3.49 11.30
CA SER A 331 -7.12 2.26 10.52
C SER A 331 -5.70 1.77 10.26
N GLN A 332 -4.68 2.62 10.41
CA GLN A 332 -3.29 2.25 10.13
C GLN A 332 -2.49 1.88 11.39
N MET A 333 -3.11 1.91 12.55
CA MET A 333 -2.43 1.56 13.81
C MET A 333 -2.20 0.06 13.95
N ASP A 334 -3.04 -0.78 13.33
CA ASP A 334 -2.92 -2.24 13.40
C ASP A 334 -1.68 -2.77 12.65
N VAL A 335 -1.30 -2.15 11.53
CA VAL A 335 -0.27 -2.68 10.62
C VAL A 335 1.10 -2.86 11.30
N PRO A 336 1.73 -1.84 11.93
CA PRO A 336 3.02 -2.01 12.58
C PRO A 336 2.92 -2.94 13.79
N VAL A 337 1.82 -2.89 14.51
CA VAL A 337 1.58 -3.68 15.72
C VAL A 337 1.40 -5.16 15.38
N ARG A 338 0.64 -5.48 14.36
CA ARG A 338 0.44 -6.83 13.83
C ARG A 338 1.73 -7.46 13.35
N ASN A 339 2.54 -6.71 12.60
CA ASN A 339 3.84 -7.21 12.13
C ASN A 339 4.78 -7.50 13.31
N SER A 340 4.82 -6.62 14.31
CA SER A 340 5.60 -6.84 15.55
C SER A 340 5.10 -8.07 16.30
N TYR A 341 3.79 -8.25 16.42
CA TYR A 341 3.20 -9.40 17.09
C TYR A 341 3.61 -10.73 16.42
N VAL A 342 3.53 -10.83 15.08
CA VAL A 342 3.98 -12.03 14.36
C VAL A 342 5.45 -12.34 14.66
N MET A 343 6.32 -11.33 14.65
CA MET A 343 7.75 -11.53 14.92
C MET A 343 8.02 -11.91 16.38
N ALA A 344 7.18 -11.52 17.31
CA ALA A 344 7.31 -11.84 18.74
C ALA A 344 6.87 -13.27 19.07
N VAL A 345 5.83 -13.80 18.40
CA VAL A 345 5.27 -15.14 18.68
C VAL A 345 5.92 -16.27 17.85
N VAL A 346 6.84 -15.93 16.93
CA VAL A 346 7.56 -16.88 16.08
C VAL A 346 9.02 -16.95 16.48
N SER A 347 9.60 -18.17 16.50
CA SER A 347 11.01 -18.38 16.80
C SER A 347 11.91 -17.59 15.84
N PRO A 348 13.03 -16.99 16.29
CA PRO A 348 13.90 -16.15 15.46
C PRO A 348 14.35 -16.81 14.14
N ALA A 349 14.64 -18.11 14.16
CA ALA A 349 15.05 -18.86 12.96
C ALA A 349 13.94 -19.00 11.91
N GLU A 350 12.67 -19.04 12.34
CA GLU A 350 11.50 -19.24 11.47
C GLU A 350 10.86 -17.92 10.98
N ARG A 351 11.28 -16.76 11.48
CA ARG A 351 10.72 -15.45 11.13
C ARG A 351 10.64 -15.17 9.63
N PRO A 352 11.68 -15.47 8.81
CA PRO A 352 11.60 -15.23 7.38
C PRO A 352 10.54 -16.11 6.68
N ALA A 353 10.43 -17.37 7.10
CA ALA A 353 9.43 -18.29 6.58
C ALA A 353 8.01 -17.87 6.99
N ALA A 354 7.82 -17.45 8.25
CA ALA A 354 6.55 -16.94 8.75
C ALA A 354 6.09 -15.68 8.00
N ALA A 355 7.01 -14.75 7.74
CA ALA A 355 6.72 -13.55 6.95
C ALA A 355 6.21 -13.91 5.54
N SER A 356 6.86 -14.86 4.86
CA SER A 356 6.45 -15.31 3.53
C SER A 356 5.10 -16.03 3.54
N VAL A 357 4.90 -16.96 4.49
CA VAL A 357 3.66 -17.75 4.62
C VAL A 357 2.46 -16.86 4.99
N THR A 358 2.66 -15.76 5.67
CA THR A 358 1.58 -14.79 5.97
C THR A 358 1.36 -13.79 4.84
N ALA A 359 2.40 -13.38 4.10
CA ALA A 359 2.30 -12.34 3.08
C ALA A 359 1.62 -12.83 1.79
N VAL A 360 1.95 -14.03 1.30
CA VAL A 360 1.47 -14.52 0.00
C VAL A 360 -0.07 -14.72 -0.01
N PRO A 361 -0.68 -15.49 0.91
CA PRO A 361 -2.13 -15.66 0.94
C PRO A 361 -2.87 -14.32 1.14
N LYS A 362 -2.32 -13.44 1.96
CA LYS A 362 -2.83 -12.09 2.18
C LYS A 362 -2.89 -11.26 0.89
N SER A 363 -1.82 -11.27 0.08
CA SER A 363 -1.78 -10.53 -1.17
C SER A 363 -2.75 -11.09 -2.21
N LEU A 364 -2.86 -12.42 -2.30
CA LEU A 364 -3.82 -13.06 -3.19
C LEU A 364 -5.27 -12.78 -2.78
N ALA A 365 -5.57 -12.82 -1.48
CA ALA A 365 -6.89 -12.49 -0.96
C ALA A 365 -7.26 -11.02 -1.25
N ALA A 366 -6.35 -10.07 -1.04
CA ALA A 366 -6.56 -8.66 -1.35
C ALA A 366 -6.84 -8.45 -2.85
N ALA A 367 -6.16 -9.19 -3.73
CA ALA A 367 -6.31 -9.04 -5.17
C ALA A 367 -7.69 -9.45 -5.70
N LEU A 368 -8.42 -10.32 -5.00
CA LEU A 368 -9.77 -10.76 -5.41
C LEU A 368 -10.87 -9.77 -5.03
N GLY A 369 -10.63 -8.92 -4.03
CA GLY A 369 -11.62 -7.97 -3.51
C GLY A 369 -12.19 -7.02 -4.58
N PRO A 370 -11.35 -6.36 -5.41
CA PRO A 370 -11.83 -5.37 -6.37
C PRO A 370 -12.81 -5.92 -7.40
N LEU A 371 -12.66 -7.18 -7.84
CA LEU A 371 -13.59 -7.80 -8.78
C LEU A 371 -15.00 -7.89 -8.20
N LEU A 372 -15.11 -8.34 -6.93
CA LEU A 372 -16.38 -8.40 -6.23
C LEU A 372 -16.97 -7.00 -6.00
N SER A 373 -16.14 -6.03 -5.65
CA SER A 373 -16.59 -4.64 -5.47
C SER A 373 -17.08 -4.01 -6.76
N GLY A 374 -16.35 -4.20 -7.86
CA GLY A 374 -16.78 -3.71 -9.18
C GLY A 374 -18.12 -4.29 -9.60
N TRP A 375 -18.31 -5.60 -9.38
CA TRP A 375 -19.61 -6.25 -9.62
C TRP A 375 -20.72 -5.67 -8.75
N LEU A 376 -20.48 -5.45 -7.46
CA LEU A 376 -21.47 -4.87 -6.55
C LEU A 376 -21.80 -3.41 -6.93
N PHE A 377 -20.82 -2.62 -7.39
CA PHE A 377 -21.06 -1.25 -7.87
C PHE A 377 -21.83 -1.20 -9.19
N SER A 378 -21.72 -2.20 -10.05
CA SER A 378 -22.57 -2.31 -11.24
C SER A 378 -24.03 -2.61 -10.92
N LEU A 379 -24.32 -3.19 -9.74
CA LEU A 379 -25.67 -3.49 -9.28
C LEU A 379 -26.29 -2.35 -8.46
N SER A 380 -25.50 -1.61 -7.70
CA SER A 380 -26.00 -0.59 -6.76
C SER A 380 -24.93 0.40 -6.36
N VAL A 381 -25.27 1.69 -6.40
CA VAL A 381 -24.42 2.79 -5.91
C VAL A 381 -24.43 2.97 -4.38
N PHE A 382 -25.17 2.14 -3.64
CA PHE A 382 -25.30 2.26 -2.19
C PHE A 382 -23.95 2.13 -1.45
N GLY A 383 -23.04 1.31 -1.95
CA GLY A 383 -21.74 1.10 -1.29
C GLY A 383 -21.66 -0.20 -0.48
N TRP A 384 -22.33 -1.26 -0.91
CA TRP A 384 -22.25 -2.60 -0.30
C TRP A 384 -20.83 -3.11 -0.06
N PRO A 385 -19.84 -2.83 -0.94
CA PRO A 385 -18.45 -3.22 -0.67
C PRO A 385 -17.91 -2.67 0.66
N LEU A 386 -18.29 -1.45 1.06
CA LEU A 386 -17.84 -0.83 2.31
C LEU A 386 -18.43 -1.56 3.52
N VAL A 387 -19.72 -1.93 3.45
CA VAL A 387 -20.41 -2.68 4.52
C VAL A 387 -19.78 -4.07 4.68
N ILE A 388 -19.60 -4.78 3.56
CA ILE A 388 -19.02 -6.13 3.57
C ILE A 388 -17.57 -6.07 4.08
N ALA A 389 -16.77 -5.12 3.58
CA ALA A 389 -15.39 -4.94 4.02
C ALA A 389 -15.30 -4.69 5.53
N GLY A 390 -16.07 -3.71 6.05
CA GLY A 390 -16.06 -3.39 7.47
C GLY A 390 -16.52 -4.56 8.33
N THR A 391 -17.51 -5.33 7.88
CA THR A 391 -18.00 -6.54 8.58
C THR A 391 -16.94 -7.63 8.62
N LEU A 392 -16.31 -7.96 7.49
CA LEU A 392 -15.24 -8.98 7.42
C LEU A 392 -14.05 -8.60 8.29
N LYS A 393 -13.64 -7.33 8.27
CA LYS A 393 -12.55 -6.81 9.08
C LYS A 393 -12.92 -6.79 10.57
N GLY A 394 -14.16 -6.47 10.91
CA GLY A 394 -14.67 -6.57 12.29
C GLY A 394 -14.67 -8.02 12.80
N VAL A 395 -15.11 -8.98 11.96
CA VAL A 395 -15.02 -10.42 12.27
C VAL A 395 -13.56 -10.84 12.47
N TYR A 396 -12.66 -10.39 11.61
CA TYR A 396 -11.22 -10.61 11.77
C TYR A 396 -10.72 -10.12 13.14
N ASP A 397 -11.06 -8.89 13.54
CA ASP A 397 -10.63 -8.29 14.81
C ASP A 397 -11.12 -9.12 16.02
N VAL A 398 -12.39 -9.52 16.01
CA VAL A 398 -12.97 -10.34 17.07
C VAL A 398 -12.31 -11.71 17.13
N LEU A 399 -12.11 -12.38 15.98
CA LEU A 399 -11.44 -13.68 15.92
C LEU A 399 -9.99 -13.59 16.37
N LEU A 400 -9.27 -12.53 15.96
CA LEU A 400 -7.89 -12.29 16.37
C LEU A 400 -7.82 -12.17 17.92
N LEU A 401 -8.71 -11.39 18.51
CA LEU A 401 -8.76 -11.23 19.97
C LEU A 401 -9.06 -12.56 20.67
N LEU A 402 -10.10 -13.28 20.24
CA LEU A 402 -10.52 -14.54 20.87
C LEU A 402 -9.47 -15.63 20.79
N MET A 403 -8.80 -15.75 19.63
CA MET A 403 -7.84 -16.83 19.38
C MET A 403 -6.46 -16.57 20.01
N PHE A 404 -6.10 -15.30 20.20
CA PHE A 404 -4.73 -14.93 20.59
C PHE A 404 -4.64 -14.18 21.91
N LYS A 405 -5.74 -13.92 22.64
CA LYS A 405 -5.73 -13.25 23.97
C LYS A 405 -4.85 -13.94 25.03
N SER A 406 -4.63 -15.24 24.89
CA SER A 406 -3.78 -16.03 25.79
C SER A 406 -2.32 -16.13 25.34
N VAL A 407 -2.00 -15.72 24.09
CA VAL A 407 -0.64 -15.76 23.54
C VAL A 407 0.00 -14.40 23.77
N ARG A 408 0.79 -14.28 24.85
CA ARG A 408 1.50 -13.02 25.17
C ARG A 408 2.87 -13.03 24.53
N PRO A 409 3.30 -11.94 23.86
CA PRO A 409 4.68 -11.74 23.45
C PRO A 409 5.63 -11.78 24.68
N PRO A 410 6.83 -12.36 24.56
CA PRO A 410 7.80 -12.40 25.66
C PRO A 410 8.07 -11.03 26.30
N GLU A 411 8.11 -9.98 25.47
CA GLU A 411 8.37 -8.60 25.86
C GLU A 411 7.26 -7.98 26.74
N GLU A 412 6.03 -8.50 26.66
CA GLU A 412 4.90 -8.07 27.51
C GLU A 412 4.89 -8.80 28.87
N GLY A 413 5.50 -10.00 28.95
CA GLY A 413 5.65 -10.75 30.19
C GLY A 413 6.67 -10.14 31.16
N GLU A 414 7.70 -9.49 30.63
CA GLU A 414 8.75 -8.85 31.43
C GLU A 414 8.35 -7.49 32.01
N ARG A 415 7.35 -6.81 31.44
CA ARG A 415 6.92 -5.46 31.85
C ARG A 415 5.99 -5.42 33.06
N HIS A 416 5.37 -6.55 33.46
CA HIS A 416 4.46 -6.65 34.61
C HIS A 416 4.75 -7.91 35.40
N PRO A 417 5.84 -7.96 36.20
CA PRO A 417 6.07 -9.07 37.12
C PRO A 417 5.05 -9.14 38.27
N ASP A 418 4.33 -8.04 38.54
CA ASP A 418 3.45 -7.89 39.70
C ASP A 418 1.96 -7.65 39.37
N ALA A 419 1.48 -7.96 38.17
CA ALA A 419 0.05 -7.91 37.89
C ALA A 419 -0.64 -9.16 38.52
N PRO A 420 -1.63 -9.02 39.39
CA PRO A 420 -2.32 -10.17 39.99
C PRO A 420 -3.05 -10.96 38.88
N THR A 421 -2.92 -12.29 38.98
CA THR A 421 -3.51 -13.34 38.15
C THR A 421 -5.02 -13.27 38.06
#